data_070b8f8d425ee531aa15f9eaf355c005
#
_entry.id   070b8f8d425ee531aa15f9eaf355c005
#
_cell.length_a   1.000
_cell.length_b   1.000
_cell.length_c   1.000
_cell.angle_alpha   90.00
_cell.angle_beta   90.00
_cell.angle_gamma   90.00
#
_symmetry.space_group_name_H-M   'P 1'
#
loop_
_entity.id
_entity.type
_entity.pdbx_description
1 polymer ?
#
loop_
_entity_poly.entity_id
_entity_poly.type
_entity_poly.pdbx_seq_one_letter_code
_entity_poly.pdbx_strand_id
1 'polypeptide(L)'
;APETFAICLSFSINFNKIMNIAIVGATGNVGRKILEVLEKKELAIDNLYLLASSRSAGSKINFNGNEHEVIDLETFDFSKVKITFFAAGGKISENFAEIAAKHSLVIDNSSFYRMDPDVPLIVPQVNSDHLNNIKKNIIANPNCSTAQLVIALKPLHDLFKIKRIVVSTYQSVSGGGKAPMDELIEQTKQALEKNKIKSKNFTKQIAFNAIPHIDVFADDGYTKEELKMTNETKKILDNDIDLTATCVRLPVLVSHSESVNIEFEKSFTLEKVREALNNFEGCKVVDERADGGYSTPLEAEGKDETFISRIREDKTVTNGLNMWIVSDNLLRGAALNAVEIAETLIKNNFYGK
;
A
#
# COMPACT_ATOMS: atom_id res chain seq x y z
N ALA A 1 0.35 -44.54 -37.97
CA ALA A 1 0.45 -43.26 -37.27
C ALA A 1 0.13 -43.52 -35.78
N PRO A 2 1.02 -43.28 -34.83
CA PRO A 2 0.67 -43.32 -33.42
C PRO A 2 0.28 -41.91 -32.96
N GLU A 3 -0.89 -41.85 -32.30
CA GLU A 3 -1.42 -40.70 -31.60
C GLU A 3 -0.53 -40.35 -30.39
N THR A 4 0.01 -39.14 -30.41
CA THR A 4 0.76 -38.59 -29.29
C THR A 4 -0.22 -37.98 -28.30
N PHE A 5 -0.53 -38.70 -27.22
CA PHE A 5 -1.24 -38.15 -26.07
C PHE A 5 -0.36 -37.12 -25.37
N ALA A 6 -0.67 -35.85 -25.54
CA ALA A 6 -0.09 -34.79 -24.72
C ALA A 6 -0.69 -34.88 -23.31
N ILE A 7 0.06 -35.41 -22.36
CA ILE A 7 -0.27 -35.35 -20.94
C ILE A 7 -0.04 -33.91 -20.48
N CYS A 8 -1.13 -33.17 -20.36
CA CYS A 8 -1.16 -31.88 -19.71
C CYS A 8 -1.01 -32.15 -18.19
N LEU A 9 0.23 -32.13 -17.70
CA LEU A 9 0.51 -32.12 -16.27
C LEU A 9 0.06 -30.75 -15.72
N SER A 10 -1.16 -30.67 -15.26
CA SER A 10 -1.60 -29.59 -14.37
C SER A 10 -0.83 -29.75 -13.06
N PHE A 11 0.22 -28.94 -12.89
CA PHE A 11 0.84 -28.73 -11.59
C PHE A 11 -0.20 -28.03 -10.69
N SER A 12 -1.01 -28.80 -10.01
CA SER A 12 -1.76 -28.32 -8.85
C SER A 12 -0.72 -27.97 -7.79
N ILE A 13 -0.37 -26.69 -7.70
CA ILE A 13 0.42 -26.18 -6.58
C ILE A 13 -0.46 -26.39 -5.35
N ASN A 14 -0.05 -27.30 -4.49
CA ASN A 14 -0.73 -27.61 -3.23
C ASN A 14 -0.57 -26.42 -2.28
N PHE A 15 -1.48 -25.43 -2.36
CA PHE A 15 -1.59 -24.28 -1.45
C PHE A 15 -2.14 -24.67 -0.05
N ASN A 16 -2.24 -25.96 0.28
CA ASN A 16 -2.85 -26.45 1.52
C ASN A 16 -1.88 -26.46 2.72
N LYS A 17 -1.12 -25.39 2.97
CA LYS A 17 -0.57 -25.20 4.32
C LYS A 17 -1.50 -24.26 5.09
N ILE A 18 -2.40 -24.89 5.84
CA ILE A 18 -3.30 -24.25 6.81
C ILE A 18 -2.45 -23.55 7.86
N MET A 19 -2.72 -22.28 8.15
CA MET A 19 -1.94 -21.53 9.11
C MET A 19 -2.78 -20.64 10.01
N ASN A 20 -2.25 -20.39 11.19
CA ASN A 20 -2.81 -19.46 12.15
C ASN A 20 -2.28 -18.04 11.87
N ILE A 21 -3.18 -17.07 11.81
CA ILE A 21 -2.88 -15.67 11.51
C ILE A 21 -3.44 -14.79 12.63
N ALA A 22 -2.71 -13.72 12.98
CA ALA A 22 -3.21 -12.65 13.81
C ALA A 22 -3.23 -11.30 13.07
N ILE A 23 -4.21 -10.46 13.38
CA ILE A 23 -4.31 -9.08 12.88
C ILE A 23 -4.38 -8.14 14.07
N VAL A 24 -3.31 -7.38 14.31
CA VAL A 24 -3.22 -6.33 15.32
C VAL A 24 -3.81 -5.05 14.74
N GLY A 25 -4.84 -4.49 15.40
CA GLY A 25 -5.60 -3.35 14.88
C GLY A 25 -6.75 -3.76 13.97
N ALA A 26 -7.32 -4.96 14.18
CA ALA A 26 -8.40 -5.53 13.36
C ALA A 26 -9.66 -4.65 13.25
N THR A 27 -9.91 -3.77 14.21
CA THR A 27 -11.06 -2.86 14.23
C THR A 27 -10.85 -1.58 13.40
N GLY A 28 -9.61 -1.27 13.00
CA GLY A 28 -9.26 -0.11 12.19
C GLY A 28 -9.53 -0.29 10.69
N ASN A 29 -9.43 0.80 9.91
CA ASN A 29 -9.69 0.75 8.47
C ASN A 29 -8.79 -0.26 7.74
N VAL A 30 -7.47 -0.23 7.98
CA VAL A 30 -6.52 -1.14 7.33
C VAL A 30 -6.73 -2.58 7.80
N GLY A 31 -6.96 -2.81 9.12
CA GLY A 31 -7.22 -4.15 9.65
C GLY A 31 -8.47 -4.80 9.05
N ARG A 32 -9.55 -4.02 8.88
CA ARG A 32 -10.77 -4.49 8.21
C ARG A 32 -10.54 -4.77 6.72
N LYS A 33 -9.74 -3.93 6.04
CA LYS A 33 -9.36 -4.19 4.65
C LYS A 33 -8.47 -5.42 4.48
N ILE A 34 -7.58 -5.72 5.44
CA ILE A 34 -6.83 -6.98 5.45
C ILE A 34 -7.79 -8.18 5.50
N LEU A 35 -8.81 -8.13 6.35
CA LEU A 35 -9.84 -9.18 6.40
C LEU A 35 -10.57 -9.35 5.07
N GLU A 36 -11.05 -8.27 4.47
CA GLU A 36 -11.72 -8.30 3.15
C GLU A 36 -10.82 -8.91 2.07
N VAL A 37 -9.51 -8.59 2.07
CA VAL A 37 -8.55 -9.14 1.10
C VAL A 37 -8.28 -10.62 1.37
N LEU A 38 -8.14 -11.04 2.64
CA LEU A 38 -7.97 -12.44 3.01
C LEU A 38 -9.16 -13.29 2.58
N GLU A 39 -10.40 -12.79 2.75
CA GLU A 39 -11.62 -13.45 2.24
C GLU A 39 -11.58 -13.58 0.71
N LYS A 40 -11.28 -12.49 0.00
CA LYS A 40 -11.22 -12.45 -1.48
C LYS A 40 -10.16 -13.41 -2.06
N LYS A 41 -9.02 -13.53 -1.37
CA LYS A 41 -7.87 -14.36 -1.80
C LYS A 41 -8.02 -15.84 -1.40
N GLU A 42 -9.03 -16.19 -0.63
CA GLU A 42 -9.32 -17.57 -0.18
C GLU A 42 -8.09 -18.27 0.43
N LEU A 43 -7.28 -17.53 1.20
CA LEU A 43 -6.12 -18.12 1.88
C LEU A 43 -6.57 -19.16 2.89
N ALA A 44 -5.88 -20.30 2.91
CA ALA A 44 -6.14 -21.39 3.84
C ALA A 44 -5.73 -21.02 5.26
N ILE A 45 -6.66 -20.45 6.02
CA ILE A 45 -6.50 -20.01 7.42
C ILE A 45 -7.19 -21.03 8.32
N ASP A 46 -6.43 -21.58 9.29
CA ASP A 46 -6.98 -22.50 10.30
C ASP A 46 -7.60 -21.70 11.45
N ASN A 47 -6.81 -20.82 12.07
CA ASN A 47 -7.31 -19.96 13.13
C ASN A 47 -6.93 -18.50 12.81
N LEU A 48 -7.93 -17.62 12.93
CA LEU A 48 -7.80 -16.18 12.80
C LEU A 48 -8.00 -15.51 14.14
N TYR A 49 -7.01 -14.76 14.60
CA TYR A 49 -7.04 -14.00 15.85
C TYR A 49 -7.10 -12.50 15.54
N LEU A 50 -8.16 -11.86 16.00
CA LEU A 50 -8.39 -10.43 15.81
C LEU A 50 -8.00 -9.69 17.07
N LEU A 51 -6.97 -8.86 17.00
CA LEU A 51 -6.39 -8.21 18.15
C LEU A 51 -6.61 -6.69 18.09
N ALA A 52 -6.99 -6.10 19.21
CA ALA A 52 -7.12 -4.65 19.35
C ALA A 52 -6.84 -4.22 20.81
N SER A 53 -7.00 -2.93 21.10
CA SER A 53 -6.90 -2.44 22.49
C SER A 53 -8.04 -2.98 23.35
N SER A 54 -7.84 -2.97 24.68
CA SER A 54 -8.86 -3.35 25.68
C SER A 54 -10.22 -2.68 25.47
N ARG A 55 -10.26 -1.45 24.92
CA ARG A 55 -11.52 -0.75 24.60
C ARG A 55 -12.36 -1.43 23.52
N SER A 56 -11.73 -2.18 22.63
CA SER A 56 -12.39 -2.88 21.53
C SER A 56 -12.51 -4.38 21.77
N ALA A 57 -11.83 -4.91 22.79
CA ALA A 57 -11.91 -6.31 23.18
C ALA A 57 -13.35 -6.71 23.52
N GLY A 58 -13.75 -7.93 23.17
CA GLY A 58 -15.13 -8.44 23.30
C GLY A 58 -16.08 -8.03 22.17
N SER A 59 -15.71 -7.07 21.32
CA SER A 59 -16.49 -6.79 20.09
C SER A 59 -16.33 -7.93 19.08
N LYS A 60 -17.27 -8.03 18.14
CA LYS A 60 -17.28 -9.10 17.14
C LYS A 60 -17.09 -8.54 15.74
N ILE A 61 -16.34 -9.26 14.90
CA ILE A 61 -16.14 -8.98 13.48
C ILE A 61 -16.47 -10.24 12.69
N ASN A 62 -17.24 -10.09 11.60
CA ASN A 62 -17.52 -11.20 10.70
C ASN A 62 -16.34 -11.44 9.76
N PHE A 63 -15.98 -12.71 9.57
CA PHE A 63 -15.02 -13.18 8.58
C PHE A 63 -15.49 -14.52 8.03
N ASN A 64 -15.61 -14.65 6.71
CA ASN A 64 -16.14 -15.84 6.02
C ASN A 64 -17.48 -16.33 6.60
N GLY A 65 -18.36 -15.39 6.95
CA GLY A 65 -19.69 -15.71 7.50
C GLY A 65 -19.69 -16.12 8.98
N ASN A 66 -18.55 -16.17 9.66
CA ASN A 66 -18.42 -16.50 11.08
C ASN A 66 -18.08 -15.26 11.90
N GLU A 67 -18.65 -15.16 13.10
CA GLU A 67 -18.29 -14.12 14.05
C GLU A 67 -17.01 -14.49 14.81
N HIS A 68 -16.03 -13.59 14.78
CA HIS A 68 -14.78 -13.69 15.53
C HIS A 68 -14.75 -12.62 16.60
N GLU A 69 -14.47 -13.01 17.84
CA GLU A 69 -14.31 -12.09 18.97
C GLU A 69 -12.94 -11.38 18.88
N VAL A 70 -12.95 -10.07 19.11
CA VAL A 70 -11.73 -9.27 19.21
C VAL A 70 -11.11 -9.46 20.59
N ILE A 71 -9.84 -9.87 20.60
CA ILE A 71 -9.05 -10.19 21.80
C ILE A 71 -8.20 -8.97 22.17
N ASP A 72 -7.98 -8.77 23.47
CA ASP A 72 -7.06 -7.76 23.96
C ASP A 72 -5.62 -8.11 23.57
N LEU A 73 -4.96 -7.19 22.86
CA LEU A 73 -3.59 -7.34 22.38
C LEU A 73 -2.59 -7.60 23.52
N GLU A 74 -2.79 -6.95 24.69
CA GLU A 74 -1.87 -7.06 25.83
C GLU A 74 -1.83 -8.46 26.44
N THR A 75 -2.87 -9.26 26.25
CA THR A 75 -3.01 -10.61 26.81
C THR A 75 -2.74 -11.72 25.81
N PHE A 76 -2.47 -11.38 24.54
CA PHE A 76 -2.36 -12.38 23.47
C PHE A 76 -1.00 -13.08 23.46
N ASP A 77 -1.03 -14.39 23.36
CA ASP A 77 0.15 -15.24 23.18
C ASP A 77 0.45 -15.45 21.68
N PHE A 78 1.48 -14.77 21.16
CA PHE A 78 1.90 -14.83 19.77
C PHE A 78 2.50 -16.19 19.36
N SER A 79 2.80 -17.11 20.28
CA SER A 79 3.25 -18.47 19.92
C SER A 79 2.20 -19.29 19.16
N LYS A 80 0.94 -18.86 19.20
CA LYS A 80 -0.21 -19.48 18.54
C LYS A 80 -0.26 -19.22 17.03
N VAL A 81 0.51 -18.27 16.49
CA VAL A 81 0.39 -17.82 15.12
C VAL A 81 1.72 -17.89 14.34
N LYS A 82 1.63 -17.96 13.01
CA LYS A 82 2.80 -18.01 12.11
C LYS A 82 3.00 -16.69 11.36
N ILE A 83 1.92 -15.96 11.11
CA ILE A 83 1.95 -14.63 10.49
C ILE A 83 1.15 -13.67 11.36
N THR A 84 1.69 -12.49 11.60
CA THR A 84 1.02 -11.41 12.33
C THR A 84 1.04 -10.13 11.49
N PHE A 85 -0.14 -9.63 11.12
CA PHE A 85 -0.29 -8.33 10.50
C PHE A 85 -0.41 -7.25 11.56
N PHE A 86 0.37 -6.18 11.45
CA PHE A 86 0.26 -4.98 12.29
C PHE A 86 -0.38 -3.84 11.49
N ALA A 87 -1.53 -3.36 11.95
CA ALA A 87 -2.32 -2.30 11.34
C ALA A 87 -2.82 -1.28 12.39
N ALA A 88 -2.08 -1.08 13.49
CA ALA A 88 -2.48 -0.26 14.64
C ALA A 88 -1.59 0.99 14.86
N GLY A 89 -0.72 1.32 13.88
CA GLY A 89 0.17 2.47 13.92
C GLY A 89 1.49 2.24 14.66
N GLY A 90 2.44 3.21 14.48
CA GLY A 90 3.85 3.04 14.86
C GLY A 90 4.08 2.74 16.35
N LYS A 91 3.31 3.36 17.24
CA LYS A 91 3.48 3.12 18.69
C LYS A 91 3.15 1.69 19.12
N ILE A 92 2.16 1.08 18.50
CA ILE A 92 1.81 -0.32 18.75
C ILE A 92 2.88 -1.24 18.15
N SER A 93 3.36 -0.96 16.96
CA SER A 93 4.45 -1.73 16.32
C SER A 93 5.73 -1.63 17.15
N GLU A 94 6.10 -0.45 17.65
CA GLU A 94 7.24 -0.25 18.56
C GLU A 94 7.16 -1.14 19.81
N ASN A 95 5.97 -1.26 20.41
CA ASN A 95 5.81 -1.98 21.66
C ASN A 95 5.67 -3.49 21.49
N PHE A 96 5.08 -3.97 20.39
CA PHE A 96 4.65 -5.37 20.27
C PHE A 96 5.25 -6.13 19.09
N ALA A 97 5.76 -5.46 18.04
CA ALA A 97 6.20 -6.19 16.85
C ALA A 97 7.39 -7.11 17.11
N GLU A 98 8.37 -6.69 17.92
CA GLU A 98 9.50 -7.56 18.31
C GLU A 98 9.08 -8.71 19.25
N ILE A 99 8.03 -8.52 20.04
CA ILE A 99 7.46 -9.59 20.87
C ILE A 99 6.83 -10.65 19.96
N ALA A 100 6.02 -10.22 18.98
CA ALA A 100 5.40 -11.11 17.99
C ALA A 100 6.45 -11.81 17.12
N ALA A 101 7.51 -11.10 16.72
CA ALA A 101 8.57 -11.59 15.84
C ALA A 101 9.42 -12.73 16.45
N LYS A 102 9.35 -12.93 17.77
CA LYS A 102 9.96 -14.11 18.42
C LYS A 102 9.25 -15.42 18.05
N HIS A 103 8.01 -15.34 17.58
CA HIS A 103 7.16 -16.53 17.36
C HIS A 103 6.54 -16.56 15.95
N SER A 104 6.40 -15.43 15.27
CA SER A 104 5.72 -15.29 13.97
C SER A 104 6.51 -14.39 13.02
N LEU A 105 6.23 -14.48 11.72
CA LEU A 105 6.61 -13.45 10.76
C LEU A 105 5.64 -12.27 10.89
N VAL A 106 6.18 -11.09 11.14
CA VAL A 106 5.43 -9.85 11.30
C VAL A 106 5.42 -9.08 9.98
N ILE A 107 4.24 -8.68 9.52
CA ILE A 107 4.06 -7.75 8.39
C ILE A 107 3.50 -6.45 8.97
N ASP A 108 4.35 -5.41 9.01
CA ASP A 108 4.05 -4.15 9.67
C ASP A 108 3.66 -3.06 8.67
N ASN A 109 2.41 -2.61 8.75
CA ASN A 109 1.89 -1.49 7.93
C ASN A 109 2.26 -0.11 8.50
N SER A 110 2.87 -0.03 9.69
CA SER A 110 3.27 1.24 10.28
C SER A 110 4.55 1.79 9.64
N SER A 111 4.87 3.04 9.96
CA SER A 111 6.13 3.65 9.50
C SER A 111 7.34 3.29 10.38
N PHE A 112 7.14 2.58 11.49
CA PHE A 112 8.18 2.45 12.52
C PHE A 112 9.43 1.71 12.02
N TYR A 113 9.24 0.57 11.34
CA TYR A 113 10.36 -0.26 10.87
C TYR A 113 10.79 0.00 9.43
N ARG A 114 10.09 0.85 8.66
CA ARG A 114 10.35 1.02 7.21
C ARG A 114 11.78 1.38 6.86
N MET A 115 12.43 2.21 7.67
CA MET A 115 13.80 2.66 7.44
C MET A 115 14.85 1.90 8.30
N ASP A 116 14.45 0.90 9.07
CA ASP A 116 15.38 0.01 9.77
C ASP A 116 16.19 -0.79 8.74
N PRO A 117 17.55 -0.76 8.77
CA PRO A 117 18.39 -1.44 7.77
C PRO A 117 18.27 -2.97 7.80
N ASP A 118 17.83 -3.55 8.92
CA ASP A 118 17.65 -4.99 9.10
C ASP A 118 16.22 -5.47 8.81
N VAL A 119 15.32 -4.56 8.43
CA VAL A 119 13.93 -4.86 8.08
C VAL A 119 13.71 -4.58 6.60
N PRO A 120 13.37 -5.59 5.78
CA PRO A 120 13.05 -5.37 4.37
C PRO A 120 11.75 -4.59 4.22
N LEU A 121 11.74 -3.63 3.29
CA LEU A 121 10.57 -2.83 2.91
C LEU A 121 10.09 -3.34 1.55
N ILE A 122 8.89 -3.95 1.51
CA ILE A 122 8.52 -4.85 0.41
C ILE A 122 7.27 -4.39 -0.34
N VAL A 123 7.41 -4.37 -1.66
CA VAL A 123 6.31 -4.43 -2.63
C VAL A 123 6.56 -5.68 -3.48
N PRO A 124 5.76 -6.75 -3.38
CA PRO A 124 6.08 -8.06 -3.95
C PRO A 124 6.41 -8.04 -5.44
N GLN A 125 5.71 -7.23 -6.23
CA GLN A 125 5.94 -7.08 -7.67
C GLN A 125 7.26 -6.38 -8.01
N VAL A 126 7.86 -5.66 -7.03
CA VAL A 126 9.02 -4.79 -7.27
C VAL A 126 10.32 -5.41 -6.75
N ASN A 127 10.31 -5.93 -5.52
CA ASN A 127 11.52 -6.35 -4.81
C ASN A 127 11.30 -7.55 -3.88
N SER A 128 10.51 -8.54 -4.30
CA SER A 128 10.26 -9.76 -3.51
C SER A 128 11.53 -10.56 -3.19
N ASP A 129 12.60 -10.40 -3.96
CA ASP A 129 13.91 -11.01 -3.71
C ASP A 129 14.55 -10.52 -2.39
N HIS A 130 14.22 -9.32 -1.90
CA HIS A 130 14.67 -8.83 -0.60
C HIS A 130 14.11 -9.66 0.57
N LEU A 131 13.05 -10.45 0.38
CA LEU A 131 12.54 -11.40 1.38
C LEU A 131 13.52 -12.55 1.67
N ASN A 132 14.51 -12.78 0.83
CA ASN A 132 15.55 -13.77 1.10
C ASN A 132 16.47 -13.39 2.28
N ASN A 133 16.42 -12.16 2.75
CA ASN A 133 17.28 -11.62 3.81
C ASN A 133 16.49 -11.01 4.98
N ILE A 134 15.53 -11.76 5.52
CA ILE A 134 14.75 -11.35 6.70
C ILE A 134 15.59 -11.65 7.95
N LYS A 135 16.05 -10.60 8.67
CA LYS A 135 16.90 -10.75 9.86
C LYS A 135 16.11 -10.74 11.16
N LYS A 136 15.07 -9.92 11.25
CA LYS A 136 14.31 -9.67 12.50
C LYS A 136 12.95 -10.37 12.55
N ASN A 137 12.60 -11.21 11.58
CA ASN A 137 11.24 -11.74 11.37
C ASN A 137 10.18 -10.64 11.23
N ILE A 138 10.58 -9.44 10.85
CA ILE A 138 9.72 -8.29 10.58
C ILE A 138 9.91 -7.88 9.12
N ILE A 139 8.81 -7.67 8.43
CA ILE A 139 8.74 -7.14 7.07
C ILE A 139 7.90 -5.86 7.13
N ALA A 140 8.43 -4.76 6.61
CA ALA A 140 7.71 -3.50 6.55
C ALA A 140 6.91 -3.38 5.24
N ASN A 141 5.67 -2.93 5.37
CA ASN A 141 4.80 -2.52 4.27
C ASN A 141 4.99 -1.01 4.05
N PRO A 142 5.21 -0.54 2.81
CA PRO A 142 5.53 0.86 2.56
C PRO A 142 4.36 1.83 2.81
N ASN A 143 4.64 3.13 2.72
CA ASN A 143 3.65 4.17 2.64
C ASN A 143 2.71 3.96 1.44
N CYS A 144 1.44 4.33 1.59
CA CYS A 144 0.42 4.06 0.56
C CYS A 144 0.72 4.74 -0.78
N SER A 145 1.22 5.97 -0.76
CA SER A 145 1.64 6.66 -1.99
C SER A 145 2.91 6.02 -2.57
N THR A 146 3.88 5.65 -1.74
CA THR A 146 5.08 4.95 -2.20
C THR A 146 4.76 3.62 -2.88
N ALA A 147 3.85 2.80 -2.33
CA ALA A 147 3.52 1.49 -2.89
C ALA A 147 3.01 1.60 -4.34
N GLN A 148 2.04 2.48 -4.59
CA GLN A 148 1.51 2.68 -5.95
C GLN A 148 2.55 3.30 -6.90
N LEU A 149 3.38 4.22 -6.40
CA LEU A 149 4.42 4.88 -7.19
C LEU A 149 5.44 3.85 -7.69
N VAL A 150 6.03 3.04 -6.80
CA VAL A 150 7.11 2.11 -7.18
C VAL A 150 6.63 0.99 -8.11
N ILE A 151 5.35 0.57 -8.03
CA ILE A 151 4.75 -0.37 -8.99
C ILE A 151 4.77 0.22 -10.40
N ALA A 152 4.35 1.46 -10.58
CA ALA A 152 4.38 2.11 -11.87
C ALA A 152 5.81 2.44 -12.36
N LEU A 153 6.74 2.70 -11.44
CA LEU A 153 8.12 3.04 -11.77
C LEU A 153 8.97 1.83 -12.14
N LYS A 154 8.75 0.66 -11.52
CA LYS A 154 9.61 -0.53 -11.68
C LYS A 154 9.84 -0.93 -13.14
N PRO A 155 8.82 -1.18 -13.97
CA PRO A 155 9.04 -1.59 -15.36
C PRO A 155 9.75 -0.52 -16.18
N LEU A 156 9.55 0.75 -15.86
CA LEU A 156 10.21 1.86 -16.53
C LEU A 156 11.66 2.03 -16.10
N HIS A 157 11.95 1.82 -14.82
CA HIS A 157 13.30 1.85 -14.28
C HIS A 157 14.16 0.74 -14.86
N ASP A 158 13.64 -0.47 -14.96
CA ASP A 158 14.36 -1.62 -15.52
C ASP A 158 14.77 -1.39 -16.99
N LEU A 159 13.93 -0.75 -17.78
CA LEU A 159 14.19 -0.52 -19.19
C LEU A 159 15.01 0.75 -19.45
N PHE A 160 14.67 1.85 -18.81
CA PHE A 160 15.14 3.18 -19.19
C PHE A 160 16.06 3.83 -18.14
N LYS A 161 16.17 3.26 -16.93
CA LYS A 161 16.93 3.76 -15.78
C LYS A 161 16.47 5.16 -15.38
N ILE A 162 15.69 5.24 -14.34
CA ILE A 162 15.21 6.51 -13.78
C ILE A 162 16.37 7.23 -13.10
N LYS A 163 16.53 8.50 -13.41
CA LYS A 163 17.51 9.40 -12.80
C LYS A 163 16.84 10.31 -11.78
N ARG A 164 15.70 10.93 -12.13
CA ARG A 164 15.04 11.92 -11.31
C ARG A 164 13.51 11.80 -11.40
N ILE A 165 12.85 12.08 -10.26
CA ILE A 165 11.39 12.09 -10.14
C ILE A 165 10.96 13.38 -9.43
N VAL A 166 9.95 14.04 -9.98
CA VAL A 166 9.15 15.04 -9.29
C VAL A 166 7.74 14.53 -9.17
N VAL A 167 7.24 14.40 -7.96
CA VAL A 167 5.89 13.89 -7.71
C VAL A 167 5.08 14.86 -6.87
N SER A 168 3.85 15.13 -7.31
CA SER A 168 2.84 15.78 -6.49
C SER A 168 1.72 14.79 -6.22
N THR A 169 1.42 14.55 -4.95
CA THR A 169 0.34 13.63 -4.57
C THR A 169 -0.94 14.39 -4.29
N TYR A 170 -2.05 13.73 -4.56
CA TYR A 170 -3.43 14.18 -4.34
C TYR A 170 -4.12 13.12 -3.49
N GLN A 171 -3.94 13.21 -2.15
CA GLN A 171 -4.25 12.12 -1.23
C GLN A 171 -5.64 12.28 -0.61
N SER A 172 -6.39 11.18 -0.61
CA SER A 172 -7.68 11.06 0.06
C SER A 172 -7.55 11.08 1.58
N VAL A 173 -8.64 11.40 2.26
CA VAL A 173 -8.68 11.52 3.73
C VAL A 173 -8.60 10.17 4.45
N SER A 174 -8.93 9.06 3.78
CA SER A 174 -8.88 7.70 4.36
C SER A 174 -7.49 7.29 4.83
N GLY A 175 -6.43 7.87 4.26
CA GLY A 175 -5.05 7.67 4.72
C GLY A 175 -4.82 8.11 6.18
N GLY A 176 -5.62 9.03 6.69
CA GLY A 176 -5.64 9.44 8.10
C GLY A 176 -6.56 8.60 9.00
N GLY A 177 -7.27 7.60 8.43
CA GLY A 177 -8.19 6.74 9.16
C GLY A 177 -9.66 7.21 9.13
N LYS A 178 -10.50 6.57 9.96
CA LYS A 178 -11.95 6.82 9.97
C LYS A 178 -12.33 8.24 10.39
N ALA A 179 -11.69 8.78 11.42
CA ALA A 179 -12.06 10.10 11.95
C ALA A 179 -11.89 11.24 10.92
N PRO A 180 -10.81 11.34 10.12
CA PRO A 180 -10.73 12.25 8.99
C PRO A 180 -11.79 12.04 7.91
N MET A 181 -12.21 10.80 7.63
CA MET A 181 -13.30 10.53 6.68
C MET A 181 -14.63 11.08 7.19
N ASP A 182 -14.97 10.81 8.45
CA ASP A 182 -16.17 11.29 9.10
C ASP A 182 -16.16 12.84 9.15
N GLU A 183 -15.01 13.46 9.41
CA GLU A 183 -14.86 14.92 9.43
C GLU A 183 -15.08 15.54 8.06
N LEU A 184 -14.58 14.95 6.97
CA LEU A 184 -14.84 15.43 5.61
C LEU A 184 -16.35 15.45 5.32
N ILE A 185 -17.06 14.36 5.64
CA ILE A 185 -18.51 14.26 5.42
C ILE A 185 -19.25 15.33 6.22
N GLU A 186 -18.90 15.50 7.50
CA GLU A 186 -19.52 16.49 8.39
C GLU A 186 -19.24 17.92 7.93
N GLN A 187 -17.99 18.26 7.61
CA GLN A 187 -17.62 19.57 7.09
C GLN A 187 -18.33 19.89 5.76
N THR A 188 -18.53 18.88 4.90
CA THR A 188 -19.25 19.06 3.63
C THR A 188 -20.70 19.45 3.89
N LYS A 189 -21.40 18.79 4.81
CA LYS A 189 -22.77 19.14 5.22
C LYS A 189 -22.82 20.56 5.79
N GLN A 190 -21.93 20.87 6.75
CA GLN A 190 -21.84 22.18 7.36
C GLN A 190 -21.59 23.30 6.33
N ALA A 191 -20.71 23.05 5.34
CA ALA A 191 -20.43 24.03 4.28
C ALA A 191 -21.66 24.31 3.41
N LEU A 192 -22.40 23.28 3.01
CA LEU A 192 -23.61 23.39 2.20
C LEU A 192 -24.75 24.17 2.95
N GLU A 193 -24.83 23.94 4.26
CA GLU A 193 -25.79 24.62 5.14
C GLU A 193 -25.31 26.01 5.59
N LYS A 194 -24.13 26.45 5.15
CA LYS A 194 -23.49 27.72 5.56
C LYS A 194 -23.26 27.84 7.07
N ASN A 195 -23.10 26.73 7.74
CA ASN A 195 -22.76 26.65 9.15
C ASN A 195 -21.27 26.93 9.40
N LYS A 196 -20.92 27.28 10.63
CA LYS A 196 -19.53 27.49 11.02
C LYS A 196 -18.81 26.14 11.09
N ILE A 197 -17.73 26.00 10.31
CA ILE A 197 -16.88 24.80 10.26
C ILE A 197 -15.74 24.92 11.27
N LYS A 198 -15.45 23.82 11.98
CA LYS A 198 -14.31 23.68 12.87
C LYS A 198 -13.53 22.43 12.50
N SER A 199 -12.26 22.60 12.11
CA SER A 199 -11.34 21.48 11.86
C SER A 199 -10.88 20.84 13.18
N LYS A 200 -10.79 19.51 13.18
CA LYS A 200 -10.34 18.68 14.32
C LYS A 200 -9.14 17.81 13.96
N ASN A 201 -9.22 17.08 12.86
CA ASN A 201 -8.18 16.16 12.39
C ASN A 201 -7.30 16.77 11.30
N PHE A 202 -7.69 17.94 10.76
CA PHE A 202 -6.92 18.66 9.74
C PHE A 202 -6.48 20.02 10.26
N THR A 203 -5.37 20.52 9.73
CA THR A 203 -4.83 21.85 10.08
C THR A 203 -5.72 23.00 9.60
N LYS A 204 -6.52 22.76 8.57
CA LYS A 204 -7.49 23.69 7.97
C LYS A 204 -8.74 22.91 7.57
N GLN A 205 -9.82 23.63 7.22
CA GLN A 205 -11.01 23.04 6.61
C GLN A 205 -10.60 22.18 5.40
N ILE A 206 -11.06 20.93 5.37
CA ILE A 206 -10.82 20.02 4.24
C ILE A 206 -11.92 20.07 3.19
N ALA A 207 -13.20 20.25 3.60
CA ALA A 207 -14.31 20.32 2.65
C ALA A 207 -14.10 21.46 1.66
N PHE A 208 -14.16 21.16 0.35
CA PHE A 208 -13.95 22.09 -0.76
C PHE A 208 -12.58 22.80 -0.76
N ASN A 209 -11.53 22.15 -0.25
CA ASN A 209 -10.21 22.75 -0.11
C ASN A 209 -9.09 21.75 -0.51
N ALA A 210 -7.91 22.29 -0.77
CA ALA A 210 -6.66 21.53 -0.95
C ALA A 210 -5.66 21.96 0.13
N ILE A 211 -5.13 21.00 0.91
CA ILE A 211 -4.21 21.27 2.00
C ILE A 211 -2.82 20.71 1.64
N PRO A 212 -1.84 21.56 1.28
CA PRO A 212 -0.48 21.11 0.93
C PRO A 212 0.34 20.81 2.20
N HIS A 213 -0.19 19.95 3.06
CA HIS A 213 0.41 19.61 4.35
C HIS A 213 -0.16 18.27 4.84
N ILE A 214 0.69 17.25 4.85
CA ILE A 214 0.37 15.92 5.40
C ILE A 214 1.51 15.52 6.32
N ASP A 215 1.17 15.13 7.57
CA ASP A 215 2.12 14.82 8.65
C ASP A 215 2.87 16.09 9.14
N VAL A 216 3.85 15.96 9.99
CA VAL A 216 4.59 17.08 10.60
C VAL A 216 5.72 17.55 9.71
N PHE A 217 6.07 18.84 9.83
CA PHE A 217 7.24 19.40 9.13
C PHE A 217 8.55 18.91 9.73
N ALA A 218 9.52 18.67 8.85
CA ALA A 218 10.93 18.53 9.18
C ALA A 218 11.63 19.91 9.10
N ASP A 219 12.90 19.98 9.54
CA ASP A 219 13.63 21.23 9.65
C ASP A 219 13.96 21.88 8.28
N ASP A 220 14.01 21.08 7.22
CA ASP A 220 14.29 21.48 5.84
C ASP A 220 13.06 21.99 5.06
N GLY A 221 11.89 22.02 5.72
CA GLY A 221 10.62 22.46 5.13
C GLY A 221 9.82 21.36 4.43
N TYR A 222 10.37 20.16 4.26
CA TYR A 222 9.57 18.98 3.86
C TYR A 222 8.68 18.51 5.00
N THR A 223 7.61 17.80 4.66
CA THR A 223 6.84 17.04 5.65
C THR A 223 7.37 15.62 5.77
N LYS A 224 7.09 14.94 6.89
CA LYS A 224 7.44 13.52 7.04
C LYS A 224 6.80 12.64 5.95
N GLU A 225 5.61 13.00 5.45
CA GLU A 225 4.98 12.26 4.36
C GLU A 225 5.80 12.35 3.07
N GLU A 226 6.32 13.53 2.74
CA GLU A 226 7.19 13.74 1.58
C GLU A 226 8.53 13.01 1.72
N LEU A 227 9.13 13.03 2.90
CA LEU A 227 10.36 12.29 3.20
C LEU A 227 10.16 10.76 3.14
N LYS A 228 8.98 10.24 3.53
CA LYS A 228 8.65 8.81 3.34
C LYS A 228 8.71 8.45 1.86
N MET A 229 8.09 9.22 0.98
CA MET A 229 8.13 8.93 -0.46
C MET A 229 9.56 8.90 -1.01
N THR A 230 10.39 9.87 -0.63
CA THR A 230 11.80 9.93 -1.06
C THR A 230 12.59 8.72 -0.55
N ASN A 231 12.58 8.49 0.76
CA ASN A 231 13.43 7.49 1.39
C ASN A 231 12.97 6.05 1.09
N GLU A 232 11.66 5.82 1.10
CA GLU A 232 11.09 4.50 0.84
C GLU A 232 11.26 4.11 -0.64
N THR A 233 11.07 5.03 -1.60
CA THR A 233 11.32 4.76 -3.02
C THR A 233 12.78 4.36 -3.26
N LYS A 234 13.73 5.06 -2.63
CA LYS A 234 15.15 4.71 -2.70
C LYS A 234 15.41 3.31 -2.15
N LYS A 235 14.87 2.99 -0.99
CA LYS A 235 15.07 1.68 -0.34
C LYS A 235 14.45 0.52 -1.13
N ILE A 236 13.30 0.74 -1.77
CA ILE A 236 12.57 -0.30 -2.50
C ILE A 236 13.13 -0.49 -3.91
N LEU A 237 13.42 0.59 -4.62
CA LEU A 237 13.71 0.56 -6.05
C LEU A 237 15.19 0.76 -6.37
N ASP A 238 15.77 1.93 -6.05
CA ASP A 238 17.17 2.24 -6.28
C ASP A 238 17.60 3.48 -5.49
N ASN A 239 18.72 3.39 -4.77
CA ASN A 239 19.27 4.49 -3.96
C ASN A 239 19.76 5.70 -4.79
N ASP A 240 20.06 5.48 -6.08
CA ASP A 240 20.59 6.51 -6.97
C ASP A 240 19.49 7.41 -7.57
N ILE A 241 18.23 7.12 -7.34
CA ILE A 241 17.11 7.93 -7.83
C ILE A 241 16.99 9.21 -7.01
N ASP A 242 17.05 10.36 -7.69
CA ASP A 242 16.70 11.65 -7.08
C ASP A 242 15.18 11.85 -7.10
N LEU A 243 14.58 12.00 -5.92
CA LEU A 243 13.13 12.21 -5.80
C LEU A 243 12.82 13.40 -4.90
N THR A 244 11.92 14.25 -5.37
CA THR A 244 11.27 15.28 -4.56
C THR A 244 9.75 15.14 -4.65
N ALA A 245 9.07 15.30 -3.51
CA ALA A 245 7.63 15.15 -3.39
C ALA A 245 6.97 16.39 -2.81
N THR A 246 5.73 16.67 -3.24
CA THR A 246 4.81 17.59 -2.59
C THR A 246 3.51 16.85 -2.30
N CYS A 247 3.15 16.71 -1.02
CA CYS A 247 1.99 15.93 -0.61
C CYS A 247 0.80 16.82 -0.25
N VAL A 248 -0.31 16.64 -0.97
CA VAL A 248 -1.53 17.44 -0.83
C VAL A 248 -2.70 16.57 -0.37
N ARG A 249 -3.39 16.97 0.70
CA ARG A 249 -4.65 16.36 1.14
C ARG A 249 -5.83 17.00 0.41
N LEU A 250 -6.66 16.16 -0.21
CA LEU A 250 -7.86 16.57 -0.93
C LEU A 250 -9.14 16.05 -0.26
N PRO A 251 -10.32 16.69 -0.55
CA PRO A 251 -11.61 16.23 -0.07
C PRO A 251 -12.14 15.03 -0.87
N VAL A 252 -11.35 13.99 -0.93
CA VAL A 252 -11.64 12.70 -1.57
C VAL A 252 -11.64 11.63 -0.47
N LEU A 253 -12.62 10.74 -0.45
CA LEU A 253 -12.77 9.75 0.62
C LEU A 253 -11.71 8.66 0.53
N VAL A 254 -11.55 8.02 -0.61
CA VAL A 254 -10.64 6.88 -0.84
C VAL A 254 -9.86 7.10 -2.14
N SER A 255 -8.75 6.42 -2.28
CA SER A 255 -7.79 6.45 -3.39
C SER A 255 -6.87 7.68 -3.40
N HIS A 256 -5.60 7.44 -3.66
CA HIS A 256 -4.58 8.47 -3.85
C HIS A 256 -4.23 8.61 -5.31
N SER A 257 -4.08 9.84 -5.75
CA SER A 257 -3.58 10.15 -7.09
C SER A 257 -2.21 10.82 -7.02
N GLU A 258 -1.44 10.70 -8.10
CA GLU A 258 -0.11 11.27 -8.22
C GLU A 258 0.11 11.82 -9.62
N SER A 259 0.61 13.05 -9.71
CA SER A 259 1.19 13.62 -10.92
C SER A 259 2.69 13.41 -10.86
N VAL A 260 3.23 12.61 -11.78
CA VAL A 260 4.62 12.17 -11.76
C VAL A 260 5.33 12.66 -13.00
N ASN A 261 6.47 13.35 -12.80
CA ASN A 261 7.42 13.72 -13.83
C ASN A 261 8.70 12.92 -13.62
N ILE A 262 9.20 12.27 -14.66
CA ILE A 262 10.35 11.37 -14.62
C ILE A 262 11.38 11.81 -15.66
N GLU A 263 12.65 11.84 -15.28
CA GLU A 263 13.79 11.94 -16.18
C GLU A 263 14.53 10.60 -16.21
N PHE A 264 14.74 10.05 -17.41
CA PHE A 264 15.46 8.80 -17.62
C PHE A 264 16.90 9.04 -18.12
N GLU A 265 17.80 8.10 -17.83
CA GLU A 265 19.15 8.07 -18.42
C GLU A 265 19.12 7.66 -19.89
N LYS A 266 18.24 6.72 -20.26
CA LYS A 266 18.11 6.18 -21.61
C LYS A 266 16.91 6.76 -22.33
N SER A 267 17.01 6.84 -23.65
CA SER A 267 15.89 7.24 -24.51
C SER A 267 14.76 6.19 -24.48
N PHE A 268 13.53 6.64 -24.65
CA PHE A 268 12.33 5.82 -24.67
C PHE A 268 11.42 6.20 -25.85
N THR A 269 10.42 5.36 -26.10
CA THR A 269 9.25 5.72 -26.90
C THR A 269 7.98 5.51 -26.08
N LEU A 270 6.92 6.25 -26.36
CA LEU A 270 5.65 6.12 -25.62
C LEU A 270 5.02 4.74 -25.81
N GLU A 271 5.23 4.09 -26.95
CA GLU A 271 4.78 2.72 -27.21
C GLU A 271 5.43 1.74 -26.26
N LYS A 272 6.77 1.79 -26.10
CA LYS A 272 7.51 0.94 -25.14
C LYS A 272 7.13 1.21 -23.70
N VAL A 273 6.87 2.47 -23.33
CA VAL A 273 6.37 2.83 -22.00
C VAL A 273 5.02 2.18 -21.73
N ARG A 274 4.07 2.28 -22.66
CA ARG A 274 2.73 1.66 -22.50
C ARG A 274 2.80 0.15 -22.49
N GLU A 275 3.63 -0.45 -23.35
CA GLU A 275 3.85 -1.90 -23.38
C GLU A 275 4.41 -2.40 -22.04
N ALA A 276 5.45 -1.75 -21.51
CA ALA A 276 6.05 -2.11 -20.24
C ALA A 276 5.06 -2.03 -19.08
N LEU A 277 4.27 -0.95 -19.02
CA LEU A 277 3.25 -0.77 -17.98
C LEU A 277 2.10 -1.77 -18.09
N ASN A 278 1.61 -2.06 -19.33
CA ASN A 278 0.52 -3.02 -19.52
C ASN A 278 0.91 -4.47 -19.19
N ASN A 279 2.18 -4.81 -19.38
CA ASN A 279 2.69 -6.17 -19.11
C ASN A 279 3.16 -6.36 -17.66
N PHE A 280 3.18 -5.30 -16.85
CA PHE A 280 3.65 -5.38 -15.47
C PHE A 280 2.51 -5.68 -14.50
N GLU A 281 2.70 -6.71 -13.67
CA GLU A 281 1.72 -7.11 -12.67
C GLU A 281 1.41 -5.97 -11.69
N GLY A 282 0.12 -5.71 -11.47
CA GLY A 282 -0.36 -4.62 -10.62
C GLY A 282 -0.55 -3.28 -11.33
N CYS A 283 -0.12 -3.13 -12.61
CA CYS A 283 -0.38 -1.96 -13.43
C CYS A 283 -1.59 -2.16 -14.35
N LYS A 284 -2.32 -1.07 -14.60
CA LYS A 284 -3.38 -1.01 -15.62
C LYS A 284 -3.37 0.34 -16.31
N VAL A 285 -3.06 0.34 -17.61
CA VAL A 285 -3.07 1.57 -18.40
C VAL A 285 -4.49 1.89 -18.86
N VAL A 286 -4.96 3.09 -18.52
CA VAL A 286 -6.20 3.69 -19.00
C VAL A 286 -5.84 5.08 -19.51
N ASP A 287 -5.46 5.17 -20.78
CA ASP A 287 -4.83 6.39 -21.36
C ASP A 287 -5.34 6.65 -22.78
N GLU A 288 -6.63 6.91 -22.89
CA GLU A 288 -7.24 7.33 -24.15
C GLU A 288 -7.20 8.87 -24.27
N ARG A 289 -6.92 9.39 -25.46
CA ARG A 289 -6.94 10.83 -25.74
C ARG A 289 -8.34 11.30 -26.11
N ALA A 290 -9.29 11.03 -25.20
CA ALA A 290 -10.71 11.36 -25.31
C ALA A 290 -11.22 11.91 -23.99
N ASP A 291 -12.39 12.52 -23.99
CA ASP A 291 -13.06 12.98 -22.78
C ASP A 291 -13.35 11.78 -21.85
N GLY A 292 -12.84 11.86 -20.61
CA GLY A 292 -12.96 10.76 -19.64
C GLY A 292 -12.03 9.56 -19.87
N GLY A 293 -11.08 9.62 -20.81
CA GLY A 293 -10.15 8.52 -21.13
C GLY A 293 -8.99 8.35 -20.14
N TYR A 294 -9.25 8.56 -18.86
CA TYR A 294 -8.30 8.47 -17.73
C TYR A 294 -9.00 7.98 -16.48
N SER A 295 -8.23 7.49 -15.51
CA SER A 295 -8.77 7.04 -14.23
C SER A 295 -8.73 8.14 -13.17
N THR A 296 -9.74 8.16 -12.30
CA THR A 296 -9.86 9.04 -11.14
C THR A 296 -9.96 8.22 -9.84
N PRO A 297 -9.92 8.84 -8.67
CA PRO A 297 -10.10 8.14 -7.40
C PRO A 297 -11.36 7.28 -7.31
N LEU A 298 -12.47 7.70 -7.92
CA LEU A 298 -13.73 6.96 -7.88
C LEU A 298 -13.68 5.64 -8.63
N GLU A 299 -13.01 5.59 -9.80
CA GLU A 299 -12.85 4.34 -10.56
C GLU A 299 -11.83 3.40 -9.92
N ALA A 300 -10.86 3.93 -9.18
CA ALA A 300 -9.82 3.14 -8.53
C ALA A 300 -10.24 2.55 -7.18
N GLU A 301 -11.24 3.14 -6.51
CA GLU A 301 -11.76 2.63 -5.24
C GLU A 301 -12.24 1.19 -5.37
N GLY A 302 -11.79 0.32 -4.47
CA GLY A 302 -12.12 -1.11 -4.44
C GLY A 302 -11.41 -1.95 -5.51
N LYS A 303 -10.45 -1.39 -6.26
CA LYS A 303 -9.66 -2.10 -7.27
C LYS A 303 -8.26 -2.43 -6.75
N ASP A 304 -7.73 -3.55 -7.27
CA ASP A 304 -6.43 -4.07 -6.85
C ASP A 304 -5.27 -3.42 -7.65
N GLU A 305 -5.57 -2.87 -8.83
CA GLU A 305 -4.58 -2.33 -9.75
C GLU A 305 -4.16 -0.90 -9.42
N THR A 306 -2.95 -0.56 -9.83
CA THR A 306 -2.48 0.82 -9.99
C THR A 306 -2.79 1.28 -11.40
N PHE A 307 -3.67 2.27 -11.54
CA PHE A 307 -4.09 2.82 -12.83
C PHE A 307 -3.11 3.90 -13.28
N ILE A 308 -2.69 3.83 -14.55
CA ILE A 308 -1.79 4.79 -15.15
C ILE A 308 -2.48 5.46 -16.35
N SER A 309 -2.48 6.78 -16.34
CA SER A 309 -3.12 7.61 -17.35
C SER A 309 -2.24 8.80 -17.74
N ARG A 310 -2.64 9.58 -18.74
CA ARG A 310 -2.01 10.83 -19.13
C ARG A 310 -0.51 10.69 -19.45
N ILE A 311 -0.14 9.56 -20.06
CA ILE A 311 1.23 9.23 -20.47
C ILE A 311 1.63 10.11 -21.66
N ARG A 312 2.64 10.96 -21.47
CA ARG A 312 3.13 11.91 -22.48
C ARG A 312 4.57 12.31 -22.22
N GLU A 313 5.28 12.64 -23.29
CA GLU A 313 6.64 13.21 -23.18
C GLU A 313 6.62 14.55 -22.42
N ASP A 314 7.65 14.76 -21.60
CA ASP A 314 8.03 16.09 -21.14
C ASP A 314 9.11 16.64 -22.08
N LYS A 315 8.73 17.64 -22.86
CA LYS A 315 9.61 18.26 -23.85
C LYS A 315 10.59 19.28 -23.26
N THR A 316 10.53 19.49 -21.96
CA THR A 316 11.37 20.50 -21.26
C THR A 316 12.70 19.94 -20.78
N VAL A 317 12.81 18.60 -20.71
CA VAL A 317 14.03 17.89 -20.32
C VAL A 317 14.31 16.73 -21.30
N THR A 318 15.57 16.32 -21.36
CA THR A 318 15.96 15.14 -22.17
C THR A 318 15.40 13.87 -21.53
N ASN A 319 14.77 13.01 -22.34
CA ASN A 319 14.15 11.77 -21.87
C ASN A 319 13.12 11.96 -20.74
N GLY A 320 12.33 13.03 -20.81
CA GLY A 320 11.30 13.36 -19.82
C GLY A 320 9.96 12.70 -20.11
N LEU A 321 9.31 12.16 -19.08
CA LEU A 321 7.99 11.55 -19.12
C LEU A 321 7.09 12.16 -18.05
N ASN A 322 5.83 12.44 -18.40
CA ASN A 322 4.77 12.75 -17.46
C ASN A 322 3.72 11.65 -17.47
N MET A 323 3.19 11.30 -16.28
CA MET A 323 2.06 10.40 -16.15
C MET A 323 1.22 10.74 -14.91
N TRP A 324 0.02 10.20 -14.89
CA TRP A 324 -0.93 10.27 -13.79
C TRP A 324 -1.16 8.85 -13.26
N ILE A 325 -1.01 8.67 -11.96
CA ILE A 325 -1.17 7.39 -11.27
C ILE A 325 -2.32 7.51 -10.26
N VAL A 326 -3.16 6.50 -10.19
CA VAL A 326 -4.25 6.41 -9.19
C VAL A 326 -4.36 5.00 -8.66
N SER A 327 -4.55 4.85 -7.35
CA SER A 327 -4.75 3.53 -6.73
C SER A 327 -5.58 3.65 -5.44
N ASP A 328 -6.27 2.58 -5.07
CA ASP A 328 -6.90 2.48 -3.75
C ASP A 328 -5.83 2.38 -2.66
N ASN A 329 -5.72 3.43 -1.85
CA ASN A 329 -4.70 3.56 -0.82
C ASN A 329 -4.90 2.61 0.37
N LEU A 330 -6.11 2.10 0.58
CA LEU A 330 -6.42 1.12 1.63
C LEU A 330 -6.17 -0.32 1.15
N LEU A 331 -6.23 -0.56 -0.17
CA LEU A 331 -5.90 -1.85 -0.81
C LEU A 331 -4.44 -1.89 -1.25
N ARG A 332 -4.13 -1.42 -2.45
CA ARG A 332 -2.77 -1.47 -3.01
C ARG A 332 -1.75 -0.76 -2.12
N GLY A 333 -2.14 0.36 -1.53
CA GLY A 333 -1.29 1.12 -0.62
C GLY A 333 -1.12 0.51 0.77
N ALA A 334 -1.89 -0.52 1.16
CA ALA A 334 -1.87 -1.07 2.51
C ALA A 334 -2.24 -2.56 2.56
N ALA A 335 -3.53 -2.90 2.62
CA ALA A 335 -4.01 -4.24 2.93
C ALA A 335 -3.65 -5.27 1.86
N LEU A 336 -3.83 -4.94 0.58
CA LEU A 336 -3.52 -5.85 -0.52
C LEU A 336 -2.02 -6.14 -0.58
N ASN A 337 -1.18 -5.11 -0.52
CA ASN A 337 0.28 -5.30 -0.52
C ASN A 337 0.73 -6.16 0.67
N ALA A 338 0.18 -5.93 1.87
CA ALA A 338 0.49 -6.72 3.05
C ALA A 338 0.09 -8.21 2.89
N VAL A 339 -1.08 -8.49 2.33
CA VAL A 339 -1.54 -9.86 2.08
C VAL A 339 -0.71 -10.52 0.97
N GLU A 340 -0.34 -9.81 -0.09
CA GLU A 340 0.55 -10.31 -1.15
C GLU A 340 1.97 -10.61 -0.63
N ILE A 341 2.46 -9.86 0.37
CA ILE A 341 3.69 -10.23 1.10
C ILE A 341 3.49 -11.59 1.80
N ALA A 342 2.37 -11.79 2.50
CA ALA A 342 2.07 -13.05 3.15
C ALA A 342 1.96 -14.21 2.14
N GLU A 343 1.26 -14.02 1.02
CA GLU A 343 1.19 -15.02 -0.08
C GLU A 343 2.59 -15.41 -0.58
N THR A 344 3.46 -14.41 -0.78
CA THR A 344 4.84 -14.63 -1.23
C THR A 344 5.66 -15.43 -0.21
N LEU A 345 5.50 -15.12 1.07
CA LEU A 345 6.17 -15.87 2.16
C LEU A 345 5.67 -17.32 2.23
N ILE A 346 4.37 -17.53 2.08
CA ILE A 346 3.75 -18.86 2.07
C ILE A 346 4.24 -19.67 0.88
N LYS A 347 4.19 -19.11 -0.32
CA LYS A 347 4.61 -19.74 -1.57
C LYS A 347 6.09 -20.17 -1.51
N ASN A 348 6.94 -19.35 -0.92
CA ASN A 348 8.38 -19.59 -0.84
C ASN A 348 8.82 -20.33 0.43
N ASN A 349 7.89 -20.79 1.29
CA ASN A 349 8.16 -21.51 2.55
C ASN A 349 9.08 -20.76 3.54
N PHE A 350 9.04 -19.43 3.58
CA PHE A 350 9.88 -18.62 4.48
C PHE A 350 9.55 -18.77 5.97
N TYR A 351 8.39 -19.29 6.33
CA TYR A 351 7.92 -19.45 7.72
C TYR A 351 8.32 -20.80 8.38
N GLY A 352 9.15 -21.56 7.73
CA GLY A 352 9.63 -22.89 8.21
C GLY A 352 11.09 -22.93 8.59
N LYS A 353 11.76 -21.79 8.68
CA LYS A 353 13.19 -21.70 9.07
C LYS A 353 13.34 -21.33 10.52
#